data_57bf274148c2b8c1a08a40f57aaa0e4d
#
_entry.id   57bf274148c2b8c1a08a40f57aaa0e4d
#
_cell.length_a   1.000
_cell.length_b   1.000
_cell.length_c   1.000
_cell.angle_alpha   90.00
_cell.angle_beta   90.00
_cell.angle_gamma   90.00
#
_symmetry.space_group_name_H-M   'P 1'
#
loop_
_entity.id
_entity.type
_entity.pdbx_description
1 polymer ?
#
loop_
_entity_poly.entity_id
_entity_poly.type
_entity_poly.pdbx_seq_one_letter_code
_entity_poly.pdbx_strand_id
1 'polypeptide(L)'
;MNPPFTGNSNNEIFNKIVNDNIKFNFQKWKNISNNAKDFVRMCLKKNCSKRPSAGEALKHPWFANALKEIHNLNGIKKEILINVKNFNINYQFKQMVLKYLINTLTEEEKKSYKDAFYAVDFSHNGFILPEELKQAYDLLRINVTDEQINNLFNILPQNKKLGIGYSEFIMAGVDQKKLFTKDNLEDSFNYFDINKTGAIEYDNLNSALLRMGKKYVNSNDIISIINDVVKNIRNGNEYENKEKYYKISKEDFMKIFST
;
A
#
# COMPACT_ATOMS: atom_id res chain seq x y z
N MET A 1 18.35 -10.67 -29.49
CA MET A 1 18.59 -11.55 -28.33
C MET A 1 19.19 -12.83 -28.87
N ASN A 2 20.31 -13.35 -28.31
CA ASN A 2 20.90 -14.58 -28.81
C ASN A 2 20.37 -15.74 -27.95
N PRO A 3 19.71 -16.74 -28.54
CA PRO A 3 19.27 -17.92 -27.79
C PRO A 3 20.45 -18.74 -27.27
N PRO A 4 20.26 -19.50 -26.17
CA PRO A 4 21.35 -20.28 -25.56
C PRO A 4 21.89 -21.40 -26.45
N PHE A 5 21.08 -21.89 -27.37
CA PHE A 5 21.44 -22.88 -28.37
C PHE A 5 21.10 -22.38 -29.76
N THR A 6 22.03 -22.39 -30.66
CA THR A 6 21.89 -21.94 -32.07
C THR A 6 22.38 -23.02 -33.02
N GLY A 7 21.79 -23.12 -34.21
CA GLY A 7 22.20 -24.08 -35.25
C GLY A 7 21.60 -23.66 -36.59
N ASN A 8 22.09 -24.30 -37.63
CA ASN A 8 21.66 -24.06 -39.02
C ASN A 8 20.37 -24.83 -39.39
N SER A 9 19.95 -25.77 -38.53
CA SER A 9 18.74 -26.55 -38.67
C SER A 9 18.09 -26.83 -37.30
N ASN A 10 16.80 -27.13 -37.30
CA ASN A 10 16.08 -27.54 -36.10
C ASN A 10 16.70 -28.78 -35.44
N ASN A 11 17.13 -29.74 -36.24
CA ASN A 11 17.79 -30.97 -35.74
C ASN A 11 19.07 -30.66 -35.01
N GLU A 12 19.90 -29.76 -35.54
CA GLU A 12 21.14 -29.32 -34.89
C GLU A 12 20.82 -28.60 -33.55
N ILE A 13 19.83 -27.74 -33.53
CA ILE A 13 19.38 -27.03 -32.32
C ILE A 13 18.89 -28.03 -31.28
N PHE A 14 18.04 -29.00 -31.66
CA PHE A 14 17.57 -30.07 -30.77
C PHE A 14 18.72 -30.91 -30.21
N ASN A 15 19.66 -31.30 -31.03
CA ASN A 15 20.82 -32.04 -30.56
C ASN A 15 21.65 -31.26 -29.53
N LYS A 16 21.84 -29.96 -29.75
CA LYS A 16 22.49 -29.08 -28.78
C LYS A 16 21.70 -28.90 -27.51
N ILE A 17 20.37 -28.75 -27.58
CA ILE A 17 19.50 -28.68 -26.42
C ILE A 17 19.63 -29.96 -25.57
N VAL A 18 19.74 -31.12 -26.17
CA VAL A 18 19.84 -32.39 -25.45
C VAL A 18 21.26 -32.62 -24.90
N ASN A 19 22.29 -32.35 -25.68
CA ASN A 19 23.65 -32.82 -25.40
C ASN A 19 24.58 -31.71 -24.87
N ASP A 20 24.45 -30.45 -25.30
CA ASP A 20 25.40 -29.40 -24.98
C ASP A 20 25.07 -28.70 -23.64
N ASN A 21 26.12 -28.33 -22.92
CA ASN A 21 26.00 -27.44 -21.77
C ASN A 21 25.88 -25.99 -22.21
N ILE A 22 25.15 -25.18 -21.42
CA ILE A 22 25.01 -23.74 -21.66
C ILE A 22 26.39 -23.08 -21.53
N LYS A 23 26.74 -22.29 -22.55
CA LYS A 23 27.96 -21.49 -22.58
C LYS A 23 27.63 -20.03 -22.35
N PHE A 24 28.31 -19.40 -21.39
CA PHE A 24 28.18 -17.97 -21.06
C PHE A 24 29.34 -17.14 -21.58
N ASN A 25 29.87 -17.50 -22.75
CA ASN A 25 31.06 -16.90 -23.38
C ASN A 25 30.77 -15.69 -24.28
N PHE A 26 29.49 -15.31 -24.43
CA PHE A 26 29.15 -14.12 -25.19
C PHE A 26 29.44 -12.85 -24.40
N GLN A 27 29.84 -11.79 -25.08
CA GLN A 27 30.21 -10.50 -24.46
C GLN A 27 29.10 -9.93 -23.55
N LYS A 28 27.82 -10.17 -23.86
CA LYS A 28 26.69 -9.76 -23.06
C LYS A 28 26.62 -10.42 -21.66
N TRP A 29 27.25 -11.58 -21.48
CA TRP A 29 27.33 -12.27 -20.20
C TRP A 29 28.51 -11.84 -19.34
N LYS A 30 29.42 -10.99 -19.87
CA LYS A 30 30.61 -10.56 -19.14
C LYS A 30 30.26 -9.82 -17.83
N ASN A 31 29.22 -9.00 -17.86
CA ASN A 31 28.79 -8.19 -16.72
C ASN A 31 27.69 -8.87 -15.88
N ILE A 32 27.31 -10.10 -16.20
CA ILE A 32 26.30 -10.84 -15.42
C ILE A 32 27.02 -11.62 -14.31
N SER A 33 26.46 -11.52 -13.08
CA SER A 33 27.04 -12.15 -11.89
C SER A 33 27.18 -13.67 -12.02
N ASN A 34 28.12 -14.25 -11.32
CA ASN A 34 28.30 -15.71 -11.29
C ASN A 34 27.08 -16.40 -10.69
N ASN A 35 26.43 -15.83 -9.68
CA ASN A 35 25.21 -16.37 -9.08
C ASN A 35 24.05 -16.42 -10.08
N ALA A 36 23.89 -15.39 -10.94
CA ALA A 36 22.89 -15.40 -12.00
C ALA A 36 23.17 -16.50 -13.04
N LYS A 37 24.44 -16.66 -13.45
CA LYS A 37 24.85 -17.72 -14.36
C LYS A 37 24.61 -19.11 -13.77
N ASP A 38 24.88 -19.28 -12.48
CA ASP A 38 24.66 -20.53 -11.76
C ASP A 38 23.18 -20.87 -11.64
N PHE A 39 22.34 -19.88 -11.30
CA PHE A 39 20.90 -20.04 -11.29
C PHE A 39 20.34 -20.51 -12.65
N VAL A 40 20.80 -19.89 -13.75
CA VAL A 40 20.39 -20.31 -15.10
C VAL A 40 20.86 -21.74 -15.40
N ARG A 41 22.09 -22.13 -15.02
CA ARG A 41 22.57 -23.52 -15.17
C ARG A 41 21.70 -24.50 -14.38
N MET A 42 21.32 -24.13 -13.16
CA MET A 42 20.50 -24.97 -12.28
C MET A 42 19.11 -25.20 -12.88
N CYS A 43 18.46 -24.18 -13.40
CA CYS A 43 17.13 -24.26 -14.03
C CYS A 43 17.15 -25.03 -15.37
N LEU A 44 18.28 -25.04 -16.06
CA LEU A 44 18.45 -25.68 -17.39
C LEU A 44 19.21 -27.00 -17.34
N LYS A 45 19.24 -27.68 -16.17
CA LYS A 45 19.80 -29.05 -16.08
C LYS A 45 19.08 -29.98 -17.05
N LYS A 46 19.87 -30.84 -17.76
CA LYS A 46 19.34 -31.80 -18.75
C LYS A 46 18.33 -32.75 -18.10
N ASN A 47 18.70 -33.33 -16.97
CA ASN A 47 17.78 -34.13 -16.18
C ASN A 47 16.73 -33.24 -15.49
N CYS A 48 15.48 -33.32 -15.91
CA CYS A 48 14.38 -32.51 -15.37
C CYS A 48 14.12 -32.76 -13.87
N SER A 49 14.33 -33.98 -13.37
CA SER A 49 14.19 -34.28 -11.94
C SER A 49 15.25 -33.65 -11.05
N LYS A 50 16.33 -33.12 -11.64
CA LYS A 50 17.39 -32.37 -10.95
C LYS A 50 17.20 -30.86 -11.06
N ARG A 51 16.13 -30.39 -11.72
CA ARG A 51 15.77 -28.96 -11.73
C ARG A 51 15.11 -28.59 -10.42
N PRO A 52 15.40 -27.44 -9.86
CA PRO A 52 14.73 -27.02 -8.65
C PRO A 52 13.23 -26.80 -8.88
N SER A 53 12.43 -27.10 -7.87
CA SER A 53 11.09 -26.57 -7.75
C SER A 53 11.13 -25.03 -7.61
N ALA A 54 10.00 -24.35 -7.81
CA ALA A 54 9.94 -22.90 -7.64
C ALA A 54 10.38 -22.46 -6.23
N GLY A 55 9.97 -23.20 -5.18
CA GLY A 55 10.35 -22.92 -3.80
C GLY A 55 11.85 -23.12 -3.52
N GLU A 56 12.48 -24.10 -4.17
CA GLU A 56 13.93 -24.31 -4.08
C GLU A 56 14.69 -23.27 -4.88
N ALA A 57 14.17 -22.88 -6.06
CA ALA A 57 14.74 -21.83 -6.89
C ALA A 57 14.81 -20.49 -6.15
N LEU A 58 13.77 -20.11 -5.39
CA LEU A 58 13.74 -18.89 -4.58
C LEU A 58 14.81 -18.86 -3.46
N LYS A 59 15.28 -20.03 -2.99
CA LYS A 59 16.36 -20.13 -1.99
C LYS A 59 17.76 -19.96 -2.58
N HIS A 60 17.90 -19.82 -3.89
CA HIS A 60 19.21 -19.70 -4.53
C HIS A 60 19.92 -18.39 -4.13
N PRO A 61 21.26 -18.40 -3.91
CA PRO A 61 22.02 -17.22 -3.49
C PRO A 61 21.87 -15.99 -4.39
N TRP A 62 21.50 -16.17 -5.65
CA TRP A 62 21.22 -15.06 -6.55
C TRP A 62 20.03 -14.23 -6.07
N PHE A 63 18.94 -14.87 -5.66
CA PHE A 63 17.78 -14.19 -5.07
C PHE A 63 18.10 -13.63 -3.68
N ALA A 64 18.82 -14.36 -2.84
CA ALA A 64 19.21 -13.88 -1.52
C ALA A 64 20.06 -12.60 -1.58
N ASN A 65 20.92 -12.46 -2.59
CA ASN A 65 21.68 -11.24 -2.82
C ASN A 65 20.84 -10.14 -3.47
N ALA A 66 19.97 -10.47 -4.43
CA ALA A 66 19.01 -9.53 -5.01
C ALA A 66 18.05 -9.00 -3.93
N LEU A 67 17.58 -9.85 -3.04
CA LEU A 67 16.75 -9.44 -1.89
C LEU A 67 17.49 -8.51 -0.93
N LYS A 68 18.82 -8.71 -0.72
CA LYS A 68 19.63 -7.77 0.09
C LYS A 68 19.82 -6.40 -0.58
N GLU A 69 19.87 -6.37 -1.91
CA GLU A 69 19.96 -5.11 -2.68
C GLU A 69 18.59 -4.42 -2.82
N ILE A 70 17.52 -5.23 -2.94
CA ILE A 70 16.13 -4.74 -3.04
C ILE A 70 15.62 -4.27 -1.68
N HIS A 71 16.03 -4.89 -0.57
CA HIS A 71 15.68 -4.48 0.79
C HIS A 71 16.55 -3.32 1.30
N ASN A 72 17.05 -2.48 0.39
CA ASN A 72 17.73 -1.27 0.78
C ASN A 72 16.71 -0.22 1.28
N LEU A 73 16.28 -0.44 2.53
CA LEU A 73 15.48 0.55 3.27
C LEU A 73 16.33 1.78 3.67
N ASN A 74 17.59 1.86 3.21
CA ASN A 74 18.47 3.03 3.36
C ASN A 74 17.89 4.19 2.52
N GLY A 75 17.42 5.21 3.17
CA GLY A 75 16.79 6.38 2.53
C GLY A 75 15.28 6.48 2.78
N ILE A 76 14.64 5.43 3.30
CA ILE A 76 13.26 5.54 3.79
C ILE A 76 13.25 6.36 5.07
N LYS A 77 12.37 7.34 5.11
CA LYS A 77 12.09 8.07 6.35
C LYS A 77 11.41 7.11 7.34
N LYS A 78 12.14 6.69 8.38
CA LYS A 78 11.60 5.80 9.45
C LYS A 78 10.28 6.28 10.02
N GLU A 79 10.09 7.59 10.05
CA GLU A 79 8.88 8.25 10.54
C GLU A 79 7.63 7.78 9.79
N ILE A 80 7.74 7.49 8.49
CA ILE A 80 6.61 6.98 7.70
C ILE A 80 6.13 5.65 8.26
N LEU A 81 7.05 4.70 8.52
CA LEU A 81 6.68 3.39 9.06
C LEU A 81 6.27 3.47 10.54
N ILE A 82 6.80 4.41 11.30
CA ILE A 82 6.33 4.69 12.66
C ILE A 82 4.90 5.22 12.63
N ASN A 83 4.56 6.09 11.70
CA ASN A 83 3.19 6.57 11.51
C ASN A 83 2.25 5.43 11.10
N VAL A 84 2.67 4.57 10.15
CA VAL A 84 1.91 3.37 9.75
C VAL A 84 1.64 2.48 10.95
N LYS A 85 2.65 2.20 11.79
CA LYS A 85 2.50 1.41 13.02
C LYS A 85 1.47 2.00 13.99
N ASN A 86 1.47 3.32 14.12
CA ASN A 86 0.64 4.05 15.08
C ASN A 86 -0.72 4.48 14.50
N PHE A 87 -1.01 4.08 13.25
CA PHE A 87 -2.28 4.44 12.61
C PHE A 87 -3.46 3.78 13.33
N ASN A 88 -4.41 4.61 13.80
CA ASN A 88 -5.56 4.15 14.57
C ASN A 88 -6.87 4.88 14.23
N ILE A 89 -6.97 5.45 13.03
CA ILE A 89 -8.21 6.14 12.63
C ILE A 89 -9.30 5.11 12.30
N ASN A 90 -10.20 4.87 13.24
CA ASN A 90 -11.31 3.94 13.09
C ASN A 90 -12.54 4.56 12.41
N TYR A 91 -12.64 5.89 12.35
CA TYR A 91 -13.81 6.58 11.81
C TYR A 91 -13.71 6.74 10.29
N GLN A 92 -14.70 6.25 9.57
CA GLN A 92 -14.73 6.36 8.11
C GLN A 92 -14.68 7.81 7.64
N PHE A 93 -15.39 8.72 8.32
CA PHE A 93 -15.38 10.13 7.97
C PHE A 93 -13.98 10.77 8.12
N LYS A 94 -13.27 10.47 9.21
CA LYS A 94 -11.90 10.95 9.44
C LYS A 94 -10.93 10.44 8.36
N GLN A 95 -11.12 9.19 7.94
CA GLN A 95 -10.38 8.61 6.80
C GLN A 95 -10.70 9.31 5.47
N MET A 96 -11.97 9.70 5.25
CA MET A 96 -12.37 10.44 4.05
C MET A 96 -11.70 11.83 3.98
N VAL A 97 -11.71 12.57 5.10
CA VAL A 97 -11.05 13.87 5.18
C VAL A 97 -9.54 13.71 4.97
N LEU A 98 -8.91 12.72 5.59
CA LEU A 98 -7.49 12.44 5.41
C LEU A 98 -7.16 12.09 3.95
N LYS A 99 -8.00 11.30 3.29
CA LYS A 99 -7.84 10.97 1.87
C LYS A 99 -7.97 12.22 0.99
N TYR A 100 -8.88 13.13 1.30
CA TYR A 100 -8.98 14.41 0.61
C TYR A 100 -7.68 15.21 0.76
N LEU A 101 -7.17 15.38 1.97
CA LEU A 101 -5.94 16.13 2.25
C LEU A 101 -4.71 15.50 1.59
N ILE A 102 -4.61 14.18 1.54
CA ILE A 102 -3.54 13.49 0.82
C ILE A 102 -3.60 13.81 -0.68
N ASN A 103 -4.79 13.93 -1.25
CA ASN A 103 -4.94 14.25 -2.67
C ASN A 103 -4.48 15.68 -2.98
N THR A 104 -4.50 16.61 -2.02
CA THR A 104 -3.99 17.97 -2.19
C THR A 104 -2.46 18.07 -2.10
N LEU A 105 -1.78 17.04 -1.58
CA LEU A 105 -0.32 17.00 -1.55
C LEU A 105 0.25 16.97 -2.97
N THR A 106 1.36 17.68 -3.16
CA THR A 106 2.11 17.67 -4.41
C THR A 106 2.77 16.32 -4.67
N GLU A 107 3.14 16.05 -5.91
CA GLU A 107 3.85 14.81 -6.25
C GLU A 107 5.23 14.72 -5.58
N GLU A 108 5.88 15.85 -5.30
CA GLU A 108 7.16 15.90 -4.58
C GLU A 108 6.98 15.49 -3.11
N GLU A 109 5.92 15.98 -2.45
CA GLU A 109 5.58 15.57 -1.09
C GLU A 109 5.23 14.09 -1.01
N LYS A 110 4.51 13.56 -2.00
CA LYS A 110 4.15 12.14 -2.08
C LYS A 110 5.34 11.22 -2.39
N LYS A 111 6.42 11.76 -2.97
CA LYS A 111 7.57 10.96 -3.42
C LYS A 111 8.15 10.08 -2.31
N SER A 112 8.36 10.63 -1.12
CA SER A 112 8.94 9.87 -0.01
C SER A 112 8.05 8.70 0.46
N TYR A 113 6.73 8.85 0.38
CA TYR A 113 5.77 7.77 0.68
C TYR A 113 5.75 6.72 -0.41
N LYS A 114 5.86 7.14 -1.67
CA LYS A 114 5.95 6.26 -2.83
C LYS A 114 7.19 5.39 -2.77
N ASP A 115 8.34 6.00 -2.50
CA ASP A 115 9.62 5.31 -2.35
C ASP A 115 9.56 4.31 -1.18
N ALA A 116 8.94 4.70 -0.04
CA ALA A 116 8.75 3.82 1.10
C ALA A 116 7.81 2.65 0.78
N PHE A 117 6.72 2.88 0.06
CA PHE A 117 5.79 1.82 -0.35
C PHE A 117 6.49 0.76 -1.20
N TYR A 118 7.17 1.19 -2.27
CA TYR A 118 7.86 0.25 -3.15
C TYR A 118 9.03 -0.49 -2.49
N ALA A 119 9.63 0.11 -1.48
CA ALA A 119 10.70 -0.55 -0.75
C ALA A 119 10.18 -1.57 0.28
N VAL A 120 8.92 -1.47 0.72
CA VAL A 120 8.25 -2.43 1.62
C VAL A 120 7.48 -3.50 0.85
N ASP A 121 6.97 -3.20 -0.34
CA ASP A 121 6.35 -4.17 -1.27
C ASP A 121 7.44 -5.05 -1.88
N PHE A 122 7.95 -6.01 -1.09
CA PHE A 122 9.07 -6.86 -1.47
C PHE A 122 8.75 -7.82 -2.61
N SER A 123 7.50 -8.20 -2.74
CA SER A 123 7.02 -9.07 -3.83
C SER A 123 6.71 -8.30 -5.11
N HIS A 124 6.70 -6.96 -5.07
CA HIS A 124 6.35 -6.08 -6.19
C HIS A 124 5.00 -6.40 -6.83
N ASN A 125 4.05 -6.82 -6.03
CA ASN A 125 2.69 -7.16 -6.47
C ASN A 125 1.73 -5.96 -6.40
N GLY A 126 2.19 -4.80 -5.92
CA GLY A 126 1.42 -3.58 -5.73
C GLY A 126 0.63 -3.51 -4.42
N PHE A 127 0.87 -4.46 -3.51
CA PHE A 127 0.26 -4.53 -2.19
C PHE A 127 1.29 -4.93 -1.15
N ILE A 128 1.20 -4.38 0.05
CA ILE A 128 2.03 -4.79 1.18
C ILE A 128 1.26 -5.82 2.00
N LEU A 129 1.86 -6.99 2.18
CA LEU A 129 1.33 -8.07 3.01
C LEU A 129 1.77 -7.91 4.47
N PRO A 130 1.07 -8.53 5.45
CA PRO A 130 1.47 -8.49 6.86
C PRO A 130 2.92 -8.92 7.08
N GLU A 131 3.36 -9.96 6.38
CA GLU A 131 4.72 -10.53 6.48
C GLU A 131 5.78 -9.55 5.96
N GLU A 132 5.48 -8.83 4.86
CA GLU A 132 6.37 -7.84 4.28
C GLU A 132 6.53 -6.62 5.20
N LEU A 133 5.41 -6.17 5.77
CA LEU A 133 5.42 -5.06 6.72
C LEU A 133 6.20 -5.43 7.99
N LYS A 134 5.99 -6.65 8.52
CA LYS A 134 6.75 -7.17 9.66
C LYS A 134 8.25 -7.22 9.36
N GLN A 135 8.61 -7.77 8.21
CA GLN A 135 10.01 -7.83 7.78
C GLN A 135 10.64 -6.44 7.64
N ALA A 136 9.90 -5.44 7.13
CA ALA A 136 10.37 -4.06 7.05
C ALA A 136 10.63 -3.45 8.43
N TYR A 137 9.75 -3.69 9.41
CA TYR A 137 9.95 -3.26 10.80
C TYR A 137 11.18 -3.91 11.43
N ASP A 138 11.37 -5.21 11.23
CA ASP A 138 12.54 -5.96 11.75
C ASP A 138 13.86 -5.39 11.16
N LEU A 139 13.91 -5.16 9.85
CA LEU A 139 15.06 -4.58 9.17
C LEU A 139 15.41 -3.18 9.67
N LEU A 140 14.40 -2.36 9.97
CA LEU A 140 14.56 -1.01 10.50
C LEU A 140 14.72 -0.96 12.01
N ARG A 141 14.68 -2.11 12.69
CA ARG A 141 14.71 -2.22 14.16
C ARG A 141 13.59 -1.40 14.82
N ILE A 142 12.39 -1.49 14.27
CA ILE A 142 11.17 -0.91 14.84
C ILE A 142 10.41 -2.05 15.53
N ASN A 143 10.28 -1.98 16.85
CA ASN A 143 9.51 -2.98 17.59
C ASN A 143 8.03 -2.88 17.23
N VAL A 144 7.44 -4.00 16.80
CA VAL A 144 6.03 -4.14 16.49
C VAL A 144 5.53 -5.51 16.96
N THR A 145 4.31 -5.58 17.45
CA THR A 145 3.65 -6.86 17.78
C THR A 145 2.79 -7.32 16.60
N ASP A 146 2.54 -8.64 16.53
CA ASP A 146 1.62 -9.19 15.53
C ASP A 146 0.20 -8.64 15.70
N GLU A 147 -0.20 -8.32 16.92
CA GLU A 147 -1.46 -7.66 17.22
C GLU A 147 -1.55 -6.26 16.59
N GLN A 148 -0.48 -5.47 16.67
CA GLN A 148 -0.43 -4.13 16.04
C GLN A 148 -0.54 -4.21 14.52
N ILE A 149 0.12 -5.20 13.90
CA ILE A 149 -0.01 -5.44 12.46
C ILE A 149 -1.43 -5.84 12.12
N ASN A 150 -2.00 -6.82 12.83
CA ASN A 150 -3.37 -7.28 12.57
C ASN A 150 -4.40 -6.14 12.74
N ASN A 151 -4.24 -5.30 13.77
CA ASN A 151 -5.12 -4.14 13.98
C ASN A 151 -5.03 -3.14 12.83
N LEU A 152 -3.84 -2.84 12.32
CA LEU A 152 -3.65 -1.98 11.16
C LEU A 152 -4.41 -2.52 9.94
N PHE A 153 -4.27 -3.81 9.67
CA PHE A 153 -4.96 -4.47 8.54
C PHE A 153 -6.48 -4.55 8.73
N ASN A 154 -6.98 -4.48 9.96
CA ASN A 154 -8.42 -4.42 10.24
C ASN A 154 -8.99 -3.00 10.07
N ILE A 155 -8.22 -1.97 10.40
CA ILE A 155 -8.65 -0.55 10.37
C ILE A 155 -8.63 0.00 8.95
N LEU A 156 -7.59 -0.32 8.17
CA LEU A 156 -7.46 0.18 6.81
C LEU A 156 -8.49 -0.46 5.88
N PRO A 157 -9.19 0.35 5.06
CA PRO A 157 -10.07 -0.19 4.03
C PRO A 157 -9.21 -0.92 3.01
N GLN A 158 -9.26 -2.23 3.02
CA GLN A 158 -8.45 -3.07 2.15
C GLN A 158 -9.32 -3.94 1.26
N ASN A 159 -8.79 -4.31 0.11
CA ASN A 159 -9.28 -5.47 -0.58
C ASN A 159 -8.78 -6.70 0.21
N LYS A 160 -9.64 -7.27 1.10
CA LYS A 160 -9.32 -8.27 2.13
C LYS A 160 -8.45 -9.46 1.67
N LYS A 161 -8.24 -9.62 0.36
CA LYS A 161 -7.45 -10.70 -0.24
C LYS A 161 -6.06 -10.27 -0.71
N LEU A 162 -5.79 -8.97 -0.85
CA LEU A 162 -4.60 -8.48 -1.57
C LEU A 162 -3.56 -7.78 -0.68
N GLY A 163 -3.94 -7.27 0.50
CA GLY A 163 -3.04 -6.51 1.36
C GLY A 163 -3.30 -5.00 1.33
N ILE A 164 -2.36 -4.20 1.85
CA ILE A 164 -2.41 -2.73 1.89
C ILE A 164 -1.90 -2.18 0.56
N GLY A 165 -2.75 -1.47 -0.19
CA GLY A 165 -2.36 -0.78 -1.40
C GLY A 165 -1.67 0.57 -1.12
N TYR A 166 -1.16 1.22 -2.17
CA TYR A 166 -0.45 2.50 -2.04
C TYR A 166 -1.30 3.59 -1.38
N SER A 167 -2.60 3.68 -1.71
CA SER A 167 -3.50 4.68 -1.13
C SER A 167 -3.69 4.51 0.37
N GLU A 168 -3.81 3.28 0.84
CA GLU A 168 -3.95 2.93 2.25
C GLU A 168 -2.62 3.13 3.00
N PHE A 169 -1.51 2.78 2.36
CA PHE A 169 -0.18 2.96 2.94
C PHE A 169 0.15 4.43 3.15
N ILE A 170 -0.08 5.31 2.15
CA ILE A 170 0.14 6.73 2.33
C ILE A 170 -0.79 7.32 3.39
N MET A 171 -2.05 6.87 3.45
CA MET A 171 -3.00 7.31 4.47
C MET A 171 -2.52 6.98 5.89
N ALA A 172 -1.93 5.81 6.08
CA ALA A 172 -1.37 5.42 7.37
C ALA A 172 -0.01 6.07 7.67
N GLY A 173 0.79 6.35 6.64
CA GLY A 173 2.16 6.84 6.76
C GLY A 173 2.30 8.36 6.92
N VAL A 174 1.27 9.14 6.58
CA VAL A 174 1.35 10.61 6.71
C VAL A 174 1.35 11.04 8.17
N ASP A 175 2.05 12.15 8.43
CA ASP A 175 1.99 12.81 9.72
C ASP A 175 0.66 13.59 9.84
N GLN A 176 -0.31 12.97 10.51
CA GLN A 176 -1.65 13.52 10.68
C GLN A 176 -1.65 14.88 11.37
N LYS A 177 -0.72 15.12 12.31
CA LYS A 177 -0.61 16.39 13.01
C LYS A 177 -0.24 17.54 12.08
N LYS A 178 0.55 17.25 11.04
CA LYS A 178 0.90 18.24 10.02
C LYS A 178 -0.21 18.46 9.00
N LEU A 179 -1.09 17.48 8.78
CA LEU A 179 -2.19 17.60 7.85
C LEU A 179 -3.44 18.20 8.49
N PHE A 180 -3.75 17.87 9.74
CA PHE A 180 -4.94 18.37 10.44
C PHE A 180 -4.70 19.76 11.04
N THR A 181 -4.15 20.69 10.24
CA THR A 181 -4.09 22.10 10.61
C THR A 181 -5.48 22.76 10.49
N LYS A 182 -5.68 23.88 11.16
CA LYS A 182 -6.97 24.62 11.10
C LYS A 182 -7.32 24.95 9.65
N ASP A 183 -6.38 25.47 8.89
CA ASP A 183 -6.61 25.91 7.51
C ASP A 183 -6.97 24.71 6.60
N ASN A 184 -6.23 23.61 6.70
CA ASN A 184 -6.53 22.39 5.95
C ASN A 184 -7.89 21.79 6.32
N LEU A 185 -8.29 21.88 7.59
CA LEU A 185 -9.59 21.41 8.05
C LEU A 185 -10.70 22.31 7.56
N GLU A 186 -10.51 23.63 7.53
CA GLU A 186 -11.48 24.57 6.95
C GLU A 186 -11.66 24.32 5.44
N ASP A 187 -10.58 24.13 4.70
CA ASP A 187 -10.63 23.79 3.28
C ASP A 187 -11.32 22.43 3.06
N SER A 188 -11.05 21.46 3.92
CA SER A 188 -11.73 20.17 3.88
C SER A 188 -13.23 20.33 4.14
N PHE A 189 -13.62 21.10 5.14
CA PHE A 189 -15.03 21.36 5.41
C PHE A 189 -15.72 21.98 4.20
N ASN A 190 -15.11 23.01 3.60
CA ASN A 190 -15.64 23.70 2.41
C ASN A 190 -15.72 22.76 1.19
N TYR A 191 -14.81 21.79 1.07
CA TYR A 191 -14.88 20.77 0.03
C TYR A 191 -16.07 19.84 0.17
N PHE A 192 -16.41 19.47 1.42
CA PHE A 192 -17.56 18.62 1.71
C PHE A 192 -18.87 19.40 1.73
N ASP A 193 -18.93 20.62 2.25
CA ASP A 193 -20.10 21.50 2.25
C ASP A 193 -20.29 22.21 0.90
N ILE A 194 -20.66 21.45 -0.13
CA ILE A 194 -20.73 21.92 -1.53
C ILE A 194 -21.75 23.03 -1.72
N ASN A 195 -22.88 22.91 -1.05
CA ASN A 195 -24.01 23.85 -1.13
C ASN A 195 -23.87 25.04 -0.17
N LYS A 196 -22.76 25.11 0.59
CA LYS A 196 -22.41 26.21 1.51
C LYS A 196 -23.51 26.51 2.54
N THR A 197 -24.13 25.46 3.07
CA THR A 197 -25.15 25.58 4.11
C THR A 197 -24.59 25.73 5.51
N GLY A 198 -23.28 25.60 5.70
CA GLY A 198 -22.63 25.57 7.00
C GLY A 198 -22.69 24.20 7.69
N ALA A 199 -23.18 23.19 6.99
CA ALA A 199 -23.25 21.83 7.48
C ALA A 199 -23.04 20.82 6.34
N ILE A 200 -22.39 19.69 6.64
CA ILE A 200 -22.22 18.58 5.71
C ILE A 200 -23.45 17.67 5.86
N GLU A 201 -24.22 17.58 4.80
CA GLU A 201 -25.46 16.83 4.74
C GLU A 201 -25.28 15.51 3.96
N TYR A 202 -26.32 14.69 3.91
CA TYR A 202 -26.34 13.43 3.15
C TYR A 202 -25.90 13.59 1.71
N ASP A 203 -26.50 14.56 0.97
CA ASP A 203 -26.21 14.79 -0.45
C ASP A 203 -24.78 15.29 -0.67
N ASN A 204 -24.25 16.04 0.29
CA ASN A 204 -22.86 16.47 0.29
C ASN A 204 -21.90 15.27 0.36
N LEU A 205 -22.14 14.34 1.28
CA LEU A 205 -21.32 13.13 1.44
C LEU A 205 -21.46 12.19 0.25
N ASN A 206 -22.67 12.00 -0.28
CA ASN A 206 -22.91 11.22 -1.47
C ASN A 206 -22.08 11.77 -2.65
N SER A 207 -22.18 13.07 -2.89
CA SER A 207 -21.43 13.76 -3.95
C SER A 207 -19.93 13.68 -3.74
N ALA A 208 -19.44 13.81 -2.50
CA ALA A 208 -18.03 13.69 -2.17
C ALA A 208 -17.49 12.27 -2.42
N LEU A 209 -18.22 11.24 -1.99
CA LEU A 209 -17.84 9.84 -2.20
C LEU A 209 -17.76 9.48 -3.69
N LEU A 210 -18.70 9.96 -4.51
CA LEU A 210 -18.65 9.78 -5.96
C LEU A 210 -17.42 10.46 -6.58
N ARG A 211 -17.12 11.70 -6.19
CA ARG A 211 -15.92 12.44 -6.63
C ARG A 211 -14.62 11.77 -6.18
N MET A 212 -14.63 11.08 -5.03
CA MET A 212 -13.49 10.30 -4.54
C MET A 212 -13.35 8.92 -5.20
N GLY A 213 -14.15 8.65 -6.24
CA GLY A 213 -14.02 7.47 -7.11
C GLY A 213 -14.85 6.25 -6.70
N LYS A 214 -15.78 6.37 -5.74
CA LYS A 214 -16.76 5.30 -5.52
C LYS A 214 -17.74 5.24 -6.70
N LYS A 215 -17.87 4.09 -7.32
CA LYS A 215 -18.81 3.88 -8.44
C LYS A 215 -20.28 3.87 -8.03
N TYR A 216 -20.54 3.48 -6.80
CA TYR A 216 -21.86 3.40 -6.19
C TYR A 216 -21.74 3.67 -4.70
N VAL A 217 -22.69 4.40 -4.14
CA VAL A 217 -22.76 4.72 -2.71
C VAL A 217 -24.11 4.23 -2.19
N ASN A 218 -24.05 3.34 -1.20
CA ASN A 218 -25.26 2.88 -0.53
C ASN A 218 -25.73 3.95 0.49
N SER A 219 -27.03 4.24 0.49
CA SER A 219 -27.63 5.19 1.44
C SER A 219 -27.33 4.86 2.91
N ASN A 220 -27.34 3.57 3.26
CA ASN A 220 -27.05 3.11 4.62
C ASN A 220 -25.59 3.41 5.02
N ASP A 221 -24.63 3.36 4.08
CA ASP A 221 -23.24 3.69 4.36
C ASP A 221 -23.08 5.16 4.73
N ILE A 222 -23.78 6.07 4.02
CA ILE A 222 -23.72 7.51 4.31
C ILE A 222 -24.36 7.81 5.67
N ILE A 223 -25.51 7.22 5.94
CA ILE A 223 -26.21 7.38 7.21
C ILE A 223 -25.33 6.86 8.36
N SER A 224 -24.67 5.72 8.17
CA SER A 224 -23.73 5.16 9.14
C SER A 224 -22.57 6.11 9.42
N ILE A 225 -21.97 6.70 8.38
CA ILE A 225 -20.87 7.66 8.53
C ILE A 225 -21.31 8.89 9.36
N ILE A 226 -22.48 9.46 9.06
CA ILE A 226 -22.99 10.63 9.80
C ILE A 226 -23.29 10.27 11.24
N ASN A 227 -23.95 9.13 11.46
CA ASN A 227 -24.30 8.68 12.80
C ASN A 227 -23.06 8.38 13.64
N ASP A 228 -22.03 7.77 13.08
CA ASP A 228 -20.78 7.53 13.77
C ASP A 228 -20.12 8.82 14.22
N VAL A 229 -20.14 9.85 13.38
CA VAL A 229 -19.62 11.18 13.71
C VAL A 229 -20.41 11.78 14.86
N VAL A 230 -21.72 11.85 14.73
CA VAL A 230 -22.61 12.49 15.73
C VAL A 230 -22.55 11.78 17.08
N LYS A 231 -22.56 10.44 17.08
CA LYS A 231 -22.48 9.62 18.29
C LYS A 231 -21.17 9.85 19.08
N ASN A 232 -20.06 9.96 18.35
CA ASN A 232 -18.74 10.10 18.97
C ASN A 232 -18.48 11.52 19.52
N ILE A 233 -19.03 12.56 18.88
CA ILE A 233 -18.86 13.94 19.34
C ILE A 233 -19.72 14.22 20.57
N ARG A 234 -20.86 13.58 20.70
CA ARG A 234 -21.90 13.94 21.65
C ARG A 234 -22.08 12.94 22.80
N ASN A 235 -21.11 12.06 23.04
CA ASN A 235 -21.09 11.12 24.18
C ASN A 235 -22.36 10.25 24.35
N GLY A 236 -22.97 9.81 23.27
CA GLY A 236 -24.01 8.78 23.34
C GLY A 236 -25.38 9.23 23.83
N ASN A 237 -25.63 10.53 24.01
CA ASN A 237 -26.98 11.01 24.38
C ASN A 237 -27.99 10.73 23.26
N GLU A 238 -29.00 9.93 23.58
CA GLU A 238 -30.11 9.60 22.68
C GLU A 238 -30.85 10.84 22.17
N TYR A 239 -31.18 10.83 20.89
CA TYR A 239 -31.80 11.93 20.21
C TYR A 239 -33.28 11.67 19.91
N GLU A 240 -34.13 12.52 20.41
CA GLU A 240 -35.56 12.51 20.11
C GLU A 240 -35.94 13.13 18.74
N ASN A 241 -35.02 13.75 18.01
CA ASN A 241 -35.33 14.47 16.77
C ASN A 241 -34.60 13.89 15.54
N LYS A 242 -35.32 13.13 14.72
CA LYS A 242 -34.79 12.41 13.53
C LYS A 242 -34.14 13.31 12.47
N GLU A 243 -34.57 14.56 12.29
CA GLU A 243 -34.02 15.45 11.25
C GLU A 243 -32.63 16.01 11.55
N LYS A 244 -32.21 16.05 12.82
CA LYS A 244 -30.92 16.57 13.26
C LYS A 244 -29.76 15.59 13.06
N TYR A 245 -30.07 14.31 12.74
CA TYR A 245 -29.08 13.22 12.62
C TYR A 245 -28.27 13.22 11.34
N TYR A 246 -28.71 13.95 10.32
CA TYR A 246 -28.12 13.86 8.99
C TYR A 246 -27.25 15.05 8.63
N LYS A 247 -26.79 15.83 9.62
CA LYS A 247 -25.98 17.03 9.41
C LYS A 247 -24.79 17.06 10.35
N ILE A 248 -23.61 17.31 9.80
CA ILE A 248 -22.37 17.58 10.54
C ILE A 248 -22.12 19.08 10.45
N SER A 249 -22.32 19.82 11.52
CA SER A 249 -22.02 21.25 11.56
C SER A 249 -20.50 21.50 11.45
N LYS A 250 -20.11 22.73 11.08
CA LYS A 250 -18.68 23.12 11.07
C LYS A 250 -18.05 22.92 12.45
N GLU A 251 -18.78 23.21 13.53
CA GLU A 251 -18.31 23.02 14.90
C GLU A 251 -18.09 21.55 15.23
N ASP A 252 -19.05 20.68 14.89
CA ASP A 252 -18.94 19.24 15.07
C ASP A 252 -17.78 18.66 14.23
N PHE A 253 -17.63 19.14 12.99
CA PHE A 253 -16.51 18.75 12.14
C PHE A 253 -15.16 19.08 12.80
N MET A 254 -14.98 20.31 13.29
CA MET A 254 -13.72 20.69 13.92
C MET A 254 -13.44 19.90 15.21
N LYS A 255 -14.47 19.55 15.99
CA LYS A 255 -14.34 18.72 17.20
C LYS A 255 -13.78 17.31 16.90
N ILE A 256 -14.12 16.72 15.74
CA ILE A 256 -13.62 15.38 15.34
C ILE A 256 -12.08 15.34 15.32
N PHE A 257 -11.45 16.46 14.97
CA PHE A 257 -10.00 16.54 14.75
C PHE A 257 -9.26 17.19 15.94
N SER A 258 -9.98 17.69 16.94
CA SER A 258 -9.40 18.31 18.14
C SER A 258 -8.97 17.30 19.21
N THR A 259 -9.31 16.02 19.02
CA THR A 259 -8.92 14.87 19.86
C THR A 259 -7.79 14.11 19.21
#